data_12aa0315442ca6208d1706c9f52ded5f
#
_entry.id   12aa0315442ca6208d1706c9f52ded5f
#
_cell.length_a   1.000
_cell.length_b   1.000
_cell.length_c   1.000
_cell.angle_alpha   90.00
_cell.angle_beta   90.00
_cell.angle_gamma   90.00
#
_symmetry.space_group_name_H-M   'P 1'
#
loop_
_entity.id
_entity.type
_entity.pdbx_description
1 polymer ?
#
loop_
_entity_poly.entity_id
_entity_poly.type
_entity_poly.pdbx_seq_one_letter_code
_entity_poly.pdbx_strand_id
1 'polypeptide(L)'
;MRKVILALGLLASATTGAAGKNDSDTLVVSQGTARVTLGDVDAYVSRIPETDRSGFMNKPERIETMLRNMLLDKQLASEARQLGIEKDPVVQQQIALAIDNALSRARVEKLRESLKAPDFTEQAREEYQANKQKYATPKRYDVKHILFDTKSRTPEQAQALANETAEKLKRDPSQFDSFVESLSDDQSKKDNHGLIENAASENFVKPFAEAAAKLQNVGDISPPVQTSFGYHLLKLVKTEPAQQQPFERVSQSIISRLSAEWMEAQLRGHLDNLRNQAMDPKPEVLATLRERYGDPANAGTGIPATIARPADAAPGK
;
A
#
# COMPACT_ATOMS: atom_id res chain seq x y z
N MET A 1 -24.74 15.77 28.87
CA MET A 1 -24.18 14.84 27.88
C MET A 1 -25.23 13.74 27.62
N ARG A 2 -26.01 13.89 26.55
CA ARG A 2 -27.01 12.89 26.15
C ARG A 2 -26.31 11.90 25.22
N LYS A 3 -26.13 10.67 25.68
CA LYS A 3 -25.69 9.55 24.84
C LYS A 3 -26.83 9.19 23.90
N VAL A 4 -26.66 9.44 22.61
CA VAL A 4 -27.55 8.92 21.58
C VAL A 4 -27.09 7.47 21.31
N ILE A 5 -27.89 6.51 21.77
CA ILE A 5 -27.72 5.10 21.44
C ILE A 5 -28.33 4.91 20.06
N LEU A 6 -27.50 4.68 19.04
CA LEU A 6 -27.93 4.23 17.73
C LEU A 6 -28.28 2.74 17.83
N ALA A 7 -29.55 2.41 17.93
CA ALA A 7 -30.03 1.03 17.79
C ALA A 7 -30.04 0.69 16.28
N LEU A 8 -29.12 -0.13 15.84
CA LEU A 8 -29.14 -0.74 14.51
C LEU A 8 -30.16 -1.88 14.53
N GLY A 9 -31.39 -1.57 14.14
CA GLY A 9 -32.43 -2.58 13.87
C GLY A 9 -32.18 -3.24 12.51
N LEU A 10 -31.85 -4.51 12.50
CA LEU A 10 -31.87 -5.35 11.29
C LEU A 10 -33.32 -5.56 10.88
N LEU A 11 -33.78 -4.91 9.84
CA LEU A 11 -34.99 -5.24 9.12
C LEU A 11 -34.62 -5.98 7.83
N ALA A 12 -34.77 -7.30 7.88
CA ALA A 12 -34.79 -8.11 6.67
C ALA A 12 -36.11 -7.87 5.94
N SER A 13 -36.06 -7.24 4.78
CA SER A 13 -37.22 -7.12 3.88
C SER A 13 -36.88 -7.68 2.52
N ALA A 14 -37.72 -8.61 2.10
CA ALA A 14 -37.67 -9.31 0.84
C ALA A 14 -37.71 -8.36 -0.37
N THR A 15 -36.82 -8.59 -1.32
CA THR A 15 -36.74 -7.88 -2.59
C THR A 15 -37.76 -8.46 -3.56
N THR A 16 -38.77 -7.66 -3.91
CA THR A 16 -39.46 -7.76 -5.18
C THR A 16 -38.89 -6.71 -6.11
N GLY A 17 -38.41 -7.13 -7.27
CA GLY A 17 -37.82 -6.27 -8.27
C GLY A 17 -38.80 -5.22 -8.80
N ALA A 18 -38.33 -3.96 -8.79
CA ALA A 18 -38.90 -2.89 -9.60
C ALA A 18 -37.73 -2.01 -10.07
N ALA A 19 -37.69 -1.77 -11.36
CA ALA A 19 -36.68 -0.96 -12.05
C ALA A 19 -36.57 0.47 -11.50
N GLY A 20 -35.31 0.92 -11.22
CA GLY A 20 -34.87 2.28 -11.47
C GLY A 20 -35.48 3.41 -10.65
N LYS A 21 -35.41 3.38 -9.31
CA LYS A 21 -35.23 4.63 -8.55
C LYS A 21 -33.73 4.82 -8.36
N ASN A 22 -33.24 6.02 -8.76
CA ASN A 22 -31.87 6.43 -8.41
C ASN A 22 -31.75 6.35 -6.88
N ASP A 23 -31.04 5.35 -6.39
CA ASP A 23 -30.82 5.10 -4.96
C ASP A 23 -30.01 6.24 -4.31
N SER A 24 -29.39 7.09 -5.15
CA SER A 24 -28.55 8.21 -4.75
C SER A 24 -29.25 9.21 -3.81
N ASP A 25 -30.58 9.38 -3.91
CA ASP A 25 -31.34 10.31 -3.07
C ASP A 25 -31.80 9.71 -1.74
N THR A 26 -31.50 8.43 -1.51
CA THR A 26 -31.83 7.74 -0.26
C THR A 26 -31.13 8.40 0.92
N LEU A 27 -31.89 8.84 1.92
CA LEU A 27 -31.35 9.48 3.12
C LEU A 27 -30.61 8.46 3.98
N VAL A 28 -29.34 8.74 4.27
CA VAL A 28 -28.53 7.94 5.20
C VAL A 28 -28.60 8.49 6.62
N VAL A 29 -28.40 9.81 6.79
CA VAL A 29 -28.44 10.47 8.09
C VAL A 29 -28.80 11.95 7.92
N SER A 30 -29.42 12.54 8.96
CA SER A 30 -29.69 13.98 9.01
C SER A 30 -29.39 14.56 10.39
N GLN A 31 -29.03 15.86 10.40
CA GLN A 31 -28.84 16.64 11.63
C GLN A 31 -29.25 18.10 11.35
N GLY A 32 -30.27 18.57 12.03
CA GLY A 32 -30.88 19.86 11.71
C GLY A 32 -31.39 19.89 10.25
N THR A 33 -30.91 20.82 9.46
CA THR A 33 -31.25 20.95 8.03
C THR A 33 -30.27 20.16 7.13
N ALA A 34 -29.13 19.72 7.65
CA ALA A 34 -28.16 18.97 6.89
C ALA A 34 -28.62 17.53 6.67
N ARG A 35 -28.44 17.05 5.45
CA ARG A 35 -28.83 15.71 5.00
C ARG A 35 -27.69 15.08 4.22
N VAL A 36 -27.33 13.85 4.57
CA VAL A 36 -26.39 13.03 3.82
C VAL A 36 -27.17 11.91 3.15
N THR A 37 -27.05 11.82 1.84
CA THR A 37 -27.69 10.79 1.02
C THR A 37 -26.70 9.67 0.67
N LEU A 38 -27.22 8.57 0.13
CA LEU A 38 -26.39 7.48 -0.36
C LEU A 38 -25.45 7.95 -1.48
N GLY A 39 -25.94 8.80 -2.40
CA GLY A 39 -25.11 9.41 -3.43
C GLY A 39 -23.95 10.25 -2.88
N ASP A 40 -24.16 10.96 -1.75
CA ASP A 40 -23.05 11.65 -1.07
C ASP A 40 -22.01 10.66 -0.55
N VAL A 41 -22.46 9.55 0.04
CA VAL A 41 -21.57 8.48 0.54
C VAL A 41 -20.82 7.82 -0.61
N ASP A 42 -21.49 7.50 -1.71
CA ASP A 42 -20.88 6.92 -2.90
C ASP A 42 -19.81 7.84 -3.49
N ALA A 43 -20.11 9.14 -3.59
CA ALA A 43 -19.15 10.14 -4.04
C ALA A 43 -17.94 10.27 -3.11
N TYR A 44 -18.12 10.10 -1.80
CA TYR A 44 -17.02 10.08 -0.85
C TYR A 44 -16.18 8.80 -1.00
N VAL A 45 -16.83 7.63 -1.00
CA VAL A 45 -16.18 6.32 -1.08
C VAL A 45 -15.45 6.13 -2.41
N SER A 46 -15.94 6.71 -3.51
CA SER A 46 -15.25 6.67 -4.81
C SER A 46 -13.83 7.26 -4.78
N ARG A 47 -13.52 8.13 -3.81
CA ARG A 47 -12.18 8.71 -3.61
C ARG A 47 -11.21 7.76 -2.90
N ILE A 48 -11.72 6.71 -2.26
CA ILE A 48 -10.92 5.71 -1.56
C ILE A 48 -10.46 4.67 -2.60
N PRO A 49 -9.17 4.28 -2.64
CA PRO A 49 -8.69 3.20 -3.49
C PRO A 49 -9.53 1.94 -3.29
N GLU A 50 -9.84 1.23 -4.36
CA GLU A 50 -10.74 0.06 -4.32
C GLU A 50 -10.28 -1.00 -3.32
N THR A 51 -8.98 -1.24 -3.25
CA THR A 51 -8.33 -2.17 -2.30
C THR A 51 -8.60 -1.82 -0.83
N ASP A 52 -8.83 -0.55 -0.52
CA ASP A 52 -8.95 -0.03 0.85
C ASP A 52 -10.41 0.16 1.27
N ARG A 53 -11.35 0.17 0.30
CA ARG A 53 -12.79 0.43 0.56
C ARG A 53 -13.38 -0.54 1.56
N SER A 54 -13.14 -1.85 1.40
CA SER A 54 -13.70 -2.86 2.30
C SER A 54 -13.13 -2.70 3.71
N GLY A 55 -11.82 -2.45 3.85
CA GLY A 55 -11.17 -2.21 5.13
C GLY A 55 -11.64 -0.93 5.83
N PHE A 56 -12.04 0.08 5.05
CA PHE A 56 -12.64 1.30 5.57
C PHE A 56 -14.07 1.07 6.03
N MET A 57 -14.91 0.46 5.19
CA MET A 57 -16.35 0.28 5.42
C MET A 57 -16.68 -0.79 6.45
N ASN A 58 -15.76 -1.70 6.76
CA ASN A 58 -15.95 -2.70 7.83
C ASN A 58 -15.68 -2.17 9.24
N LYS A 59 -15.37 -0.86 9.41
CA LYS A 59 -15.12 -0.24 10.72
C LYS A 59 -16.21 0.78 11.05
N PRO A 60 -17.18 0.45 11.95
CA PRO A 60 -18.29 1.33 12.30
C PRO A 60 -17.87 2.74 12.73
N GLU A 61 -16.76 2.86 13.48
CA GLU A 61 -16.26 4.15 13.97
C GLU A 61 -15.77 5.04 12.83
N ARG A 62 -15.24 4.46 11.76
CA ARG A 62 -14.83 5.21 10.56
C ARG A 62 -16.03 5.71 9.77
N ILE A 63 -17.07 4.87 9.66
CA ILE A 63 -18.32 5.27 9.01
C ILE A 63 -18.98 6.40 9.80
N GLU A 64 -19.07 6.29 11.13
CA GLU A 64 -19.65 7.34 11.96
C GLU A 64 -18.88 8.65 11.84
N THR A 65 -17.55 8.62 11.89
CA THR A 65 -16.70 9.80 11.74
C THR A 65 -16.88 10.43 10.35
N MET A 66 -16.93 9.63 9.29
CA MET A 66 -17.20 10.09 7.93
C MET A 66 -18.55 10.83 7.86
N LEU A 67 -19.63 10.23 8.35
CA LEU A 67 -20.96 10.81 8.31
C LEU A 67 -21.05 12.11 9.13
N ARG A 68 -20.40 12.18 10.28
CA ARG A 68 -20.33 13.41 11.11
C ARG A 68 -19.61 14.54 10.37
N ASN A 69 -18.48 14.24 9.72
CA ASN A 69 -17.76 15.23 8.93
C ASN A 69 -18.58 15.71 7.74
N MET A 70 -19.25 14.81 7.03
CA MET A 70 -20.13 15.19 5.91
C MET A 70 -21.30 16.07 6.37
N LEU A 71 -21.91 15.78 7.51
CA LEU A 71 -22.97 16.62 8.09
C LEU A 71 -22.45 18.01 8.46
N LEU A 72 -21.26 18.09 9.09
CA LEU A 72 -20.62 19.36 9.44
C LEU A 72 -20.34 20.19 8.18
N ASP A 73 -19.76 19.60 7.15
CA ASP A 73 -19.49 20.28 5.87
C ASP A 73 -20.77 20.83 5.24
N LYS A 74 -21.87 20.05 5.26
CA LYS A 74 -23.16 20.49 4.73
C LYS A 74 -23.79 21.63 5.56
N GLN A 75 -23.63 21.60 6.89
CA GLN A 75 -24.09 22.68 7.76
C GLN A 75 -23.31 23.98 7.47
N LEU A 76 -21.98 23.90 7.47
CA LEU A 76 -21.14 25.07 7.18
C LEU A 76 -21.39 25.63 5.77
N ALA A 77 -21.57 24.74 4.77
CA ALA A 77 -21.92 25.18 3.43
C ALA A 77 -23.31 25.86 3.37
N SER A 78 -24.28 25.41 4.19
CA SER A 78 -25.57 26.05 4.31
C SER A 78 -25.46 27.45 4.93
N GLU A 79 -24.70 27.59 6.00
CA GLU A 79 -24.42 28.88 6.65
C GLU A 79 -23.69 29.83 5.69
N ALA A 80 -22.70 29.36 4.96
CA ALA A 80 -21.96 30.14 3.97
C ALA A 80 -22.90 30.72 2.89
N ARG A 81 -23.88 29.92 2.41
CA ARG A 81 -24.90 30.41 1.45
C ARG A 81 -25.79 31.45 2.06
N GLN A 82 -26.24 31.27 3.31
CA GLN A 82 -27.08 32.27 4.00
C GLN A 82 -26.35 33.61 4.18
N LEU A 83 -25.04 33.54 4.42
CA LEU A 83 -24.17 34.72 4.55
C LEU A 83 -23.75 35.31 3.21
N GLY A 84 -24.10 34.67 2.09
CA GLY A 84 -23.73 35.15 0.74
C GLY A 84 -22.25 34.94 0.40
N ILE A 85 -21.50 34.13 1.16
CA ILE A 85 -20.07 33.86 0.93
C ILE A 85 -19.85 33.26 -0.43
N GLU A 86 -20.79 32.47 -0.94
CA GLU A 86 -20.75 31.90 -2.30
C GLU A 86 -20.66 32.94 -3.41
N LYS A 87 -21.02 34.23 -3.12
CA LYS A 87 -20.95 35.33 -4.10
C LYS A 87 -19.60 36.02 -4.13
N ASP A 88 -18.72 35.69 -3.20
CA ASP A 88 -17.35 36.19 -3.22
C ASP A 88 -16.62 35.68 -4.48
N PRO A 89 -15.97 36.57 -5.27
CA PRO A 89 -15.33 36.18 -6.51
C PRO A 89 -14.23 35.11 -6.34
N VAL A 90 -13.51 35.13 -5.20
CA VAL A 90 -12.48 34.14 -4.91
C VAL A 90 -13.11 32.77 -4.62
N VAL A 91 -14.20 32.75 -3.85
CA VAL A 91 -14.95 31.53 -3.54
C VAL A 91 -15.56 30.94 -4.82
N GLN A 92 -16.13 31.76 -5.69
CA GLN A 92 -16.64 31.31 -6.98
C GLN A 92 -15.55 30.66 -7.84
N GLN A 93 -14.36 31.29 -7.88
CA GLN A 93 -13.23 30.70 -8.62
C GLN A 93 -12.74 29.39 -7.98
N GLN A 94 -12.74 29.27 -6.66
CA GLN A 94 -12.41 28.03 -5.96
C GLN A 94 -13.42 26.91 -6.26
N ILE A 95 -14.71 27.24 -6.34
CA ILE A 95 -15.77 26.31 -6.72
C ILE A 95 -15.55 25.84 -8.16
N ALA A 96 -15.28 26.76 -9.10
CA ALA A 96 -15.00 26.41 -10.50
C ALA A 96 -13.81 25.45 -10.61
N LEU A 97 -12.70 25.75 -9.94
CA LEU A 97 -11.54 24.85 -9.90
C LEU A 97 -11.84 23.47 -9.28
N ALA A 98 -12.71 23.43 -8.26
CA ALA A 98 -13.14 22.16 -7.66
C ALA A 98 -13.97 21.31 -8.63
N ILE A 99 -14.84 21.95 -9.43
CA ILE A 99 -15.61 21.32 -10.49
C ILE A 99 -14.67 20.77 -11.57
N ASP A 100 -13.74 21.58 -12.08
CA ASP A 100 -12.78 21.17 -13.10
C ASP A 100 -11.95 19.97 -12.63
N ASN A 101 -11.48 19.98 -11.39
CA ASN A 101 -10.77 18.87 -10.79
C ASN A 101 -11.63 17.59 -10.69
N ALA A 102 -12.91 17.73 -10.37
CA ALA A 102 -13.83 16.60 -10.31
C ALA A 102 -14.07 15.99 -11.70
N LEU A 103 -14.34 16.86 -12.69
CA LEU A 103 -14.56 16.46 -14.09
C LEU A 103 -13.31 15.82 -14.70
N SER A 104 -12.12 16.38 -14.43
CA SER A 104 -10.85 15.84 -14.90
C SER A 104 -10.64 14.41 -14.40
N ARG A 105 -10.83 14.17 -13.10
CA ARG A 105 -10.75 12.81 -12.54
C ARG A 105 -11.78 11.86 -13.15
N ALA A 106 -13.03 12.29 -13.25
CA ALA A 106 -14.08 11.49 -13.86
C ALA A 106 -13.77 11.16 -15.32
N ARG A 107 -13.18 12.10 -16.08
CA ARG A 107 -12.78 11.88 -17.47
C ARG A 107 -11.66 10.85 -17.58
N VAL A 108 -10.66 10.90 -16.69
CA VAL A 108 -9.57 9.92 -16.65
C VAL A 108 -10.12 8.51 -16.35
N GLU A 109 -11.05 8.40 -15.41
CA GLU A 109 -11.69 7.12 -15.06
C GLU A 109 -12.50 6.56 -16.24
N LYS A 110 -13.33 7.40 -16.86
CA LYS A 110 -14.09 7.00 -18.06
C LYS A 110 -13.20 6.65 -19.25
N LEU A 111 -12.04 7.28 -19.37
CA LEU A 111 -11.06 6.90 -20.37
C LEU A 111 -10.51 5.50 -20.07
N ARG A 112 -10.11 5.25 -18.82
CA ARG A 112 -9.61 3.95 -18.38
C ARG A 112 -10.65 2.82 -18.63
N GLU A 113 -11.91 3.05 -18.24
CA GLU A 113 -13.01 2.10 -18.48
C GLU A 113 -13.24 1.82 -19.98
N SER A 114 -13.00 2.80 -20.84
CA SER A 114 -13.21 2.66 -22.28
C SER A 114 -12.08 1.90 -23.00
N LEU A 115 -10.91 1.80 -22.37
CA LEU A 115 -9.77 1.10 -22.93
C LEU A 115 -10.03 -0.42 -22.89
N LYS A 116 -9.87 -1.06 -24.04
CA LYS A 116 -9.95 -2.51 -24.18
C LYS A 116 -8.58 -3.01 -24.61
N ALA A 117 -7.90 -3.67 -23.68
CA ALA A 117 -6.62 -4.29 -24.00
C ALA A 117 -6.80 -5.36 -25.10
N PRO A 118 -5.86 -5.46 -26.05
CA PRO A 118 -5.83 -6.56 -26.99
C PRO A 118 -5.56 -7.91 -26.28
N ASP A 119 -5.70 -8.99 -27.02
CA ASP A 119 -5.27 -10.31 -26.52
C ASP A 119 -3.74 -10.38 -26.50
N PHE A 120 -3.18 -10.58 -25.31
CA PHE A 120 -1.75 -10.71 -25.08
C PHE A 120 -1.29 -12.17 -24.91
N THR A 121 -2.11 -13.16 -25.27
CA THR A 121 -1.79 -14.59 -25.05
C THR A 121 -0.48 -15.00 -25.74
N GLU A 122 -0.29 -14.61 -26.99
CA GLU A 122 0.94 -14.95 -27.73
C GLU A 122 2.15 -14.20 -27.19
N GLN A 123 2.02 -12.92 -26.91
CA GLN A 123 3.11 -12.13 -26.29
C GLN A 123 3.50 -12.68 -24.92
N ALA A 124 2.53 -13.13 -24.12
CA ALA A 124 2.79 -13.76 -22.83
C ALA A 124 3.57 -15.09 -23.01
N ARG A 125 3.25 -15.85 -24.06
CA ARG A 125 3.99 -17.08 -24.40
C ARG A 125 5.42 -16.79 -24.82
N GLU A 126 5.61 -15.80 -25.67
CA GLU A 126 6.95 -15.36 -26.11
C GLU A 126 7.79 -14.86 -24.94
N GLU A 127 7.21 -14.02 -24.08
CA GLU A 127 7.91 -13.54 -22.88
C GLU A 127 8.29 -14.68 -21.93
N TYR A 128 7.37 -15.62 -21.71
CA TYR A 128 7.67 -16.80 -20.90
C TYR A 128 8.82 -17.62 -21.49
N GLN A 129 8.82 -17.87 -22.80
CA GLN A 129 9.89 -18.62 -23.46
C GLN A 129 11.24 -17.92 -23.39
N ALA A 130 11.24 -16.60 -23.58
CA ALA A 130 12.45 -15.78 -23.51
C ALA A 130 13.02 -15.68 -22.07
N ASN A 131 12.16 -15.78 -21.05
CA ASN A 131 12.53 -15.51 -19.66
C ASN A 131 12.10 -16.62 -18.71
N LYS A 132 12.25 -17.90 -19.10
CA LYS A 132 11.81 -19.05 -18.30
C LYS A 132 12.28 -19.00 -16.84
N GLN A 133 13.53 -18.59 -16.63
CA GLN A 133 14.10 -18.53 -15.27
C GLN A 133 13.36 -17.54 -14.34
N LYS A 134 12.80 -16.44 -14.89
CA LYS A 134 12.00 -15.46 -14.13
C LYS A 134 10.73 -16.10 -13.55
N TYR A 135 10.24 -17.15 -14.20
CA TYR A 135 9.01 -17.84 -13.83
C TYR A 135 9.26 -19.19 -13.13
N ALA A 136 10.48 -19.43 -12.70
CA ALA A 136 10.79 -20.55 -11.82
C ALA A 136 10.54 -20.18 -10.36
N THR A 137 10.12 -21.15 -9.55
CA THR A 137 10.17 -20.97 -8.11
C THR A 137 11.64 -20.90 -7.69
N PRO A 138 12.02 -20.01 -6.77
CA PRO A 138 13.39 -19.96 -6.29
C PRO A 138 13.76 -21.24 -5.55
N LYS A 139 15.06 -21.55 -5.54
CA LYS A 139 15.59 -22.61 -4.70
C LYS A 139 15.31 -22.28 -3.24
N ARG A 140 14.78 -23.25 -2.48
CA ARG A 140 14.49 -23.09 -1.05
C ARG A 140 15.55 -23.73 -0.21
N TYR A 141 15.80 -23.13 0.95
CA TYR A 141 16.78 -23.59 1.92
C TYR A 141 16.15 -23.60 3.30
N ASP A 142 16.01 -24.77 3.89
CA ASP A 142 15.60 -24.89 5.27
C ASP A 142 16.86 -25.12 6.12
N VAL A 143 17.08 -24.28 7.11
CA VAL A 143 18.26 -24.31 7.95
C VAL A 143 17.87 -24.43 9.42
N LYS A 144 18.74 -25.00 10.24
CA LYS A 144 18.74 -24.75 11.67
C LYS A 144 19.72 -23.62 11.99
N HIS A 145 19.44 -22.82 13.01
CA HIS A 145 20.34 -21.75 13.39
C HIS A 145 20.61 -21.67 14.90
N ILE A 146 21.76 -21.13 15.24
CA ILE A 146 22.16 -20.75 16.59
C ILE A 146 22.35 -19.24 16.58
N LEU A 147 21.65 -18.51 17.44
CA LEU A 147 21.80 -17.06 17.61
C LEU A 147 22.59 -16.75 18.88
N PHE A 148 23.62 -15.92 18.76
CA PHE A 148 24.29 -15.23 19.85
C PHE A 148 23.89 -13.75 19.79
N ASP A 149 22.93 -13.34 20.61
CA ASP A 149 22.35 -12.00 20.54
C ASP A 149 23.27 -10.93 21.10
N THR A 150 23.05 -9.69 20.70
CA THR A 150 23.75 -8.51 21.21
C THR A 150 22.90 -7.68 22.17
N LYS A 151 21.78 -8.24 22.66
CA LYS A 151 20.93 -7.60 23.67
C LYS A 151 21.48 -7.82 25.07
N SER A 152 22.03 -9.00 25.33
CA SER A 152 22.51 -9.45 26.63
C SER A 152 24.05 -9.40 26.77
N ARG A 153 24.77 -9.14 25.69
CA ARG A 153 26.24 -9.08 25.64
C ARG A 153 26.75 -8.10 24.58
N THR A 154 28.04 -7.76 24.63
CA THR A 154 28.64 -6.89 23.60
C THR A 154 28.77 -7.63 22.26
N PRO A 155 28.82 -6.89 21.12
CA PRO A 155 29.04 -7.50 19.81
C PRO A 155 30.31 -8.38 19.76
N GLU A 156 31.41 -7.95 20.43
CA GLU A 156 32.66 -8.68 20.48
C GLU A 156 32.52 -10.01 21.25
N GLN A 157 31.76 -10.00 22.36
CA GLN A 157 31.46 -11.19 23.13
C GLN A 157 30.59 -12.17 22.33
N ALA A 158 29.56 -11.67 21.61
CA ALA A 158 28.72 -12.48 20.76
C ALA A 158 29.53 -13.11 19.61
N GLN A 159 30.41 -12.34 18.99
CA GLN A 159 31.30 -12.81 17.94
C GLN A 159 32.28 -13.90 18.45
N ALA A 160 32.87 -13.69 19.61
CA ALA A 160 33.80 -14.66 20.22
C ALA A 160 33.10 -15.99 20.47
N LEU A 161 31.89 -15.97 21.06
CA LEU A 161 31.08 -17.18 21.28
C LEU A 161 30.70 -17.88 19.98
N ALA A 162 30.30 -17.12 18.96
CA ALA A 162 29.97 -17.67 17.64
C ALA A 162 31.19 -18.34 16.99
N ASN A 163 32.38 -17.70 17.08
CA ASN A 163 33.63 -18.25 16.56
C ASN A 163 34.05 -19.52 17.31
N GLU A 164 34.02 -19.51 18.65
CA GLU A 164 34.33 -20.68 19.48
C GLU A 164 33.40 -21.86 19.16
N THR A 165 32.09 -21.58 19.04
CA THR A 165 31.10 -22.59 18.71
C THR A 165 31.33 -23.13 17.29
N ALA A 166 31.64 -22.26 16.32
CA ALA A 166 31.97 -22.68 14.96
C ALA A 166 33.20 -23.62 14.92
N GLU A 167 34.24 -23.32 15.72
CA GLU A 167 35.43 -24.20 15.80
C GLU A 167 35.09 -25.57 16.45
N LYS A 168 34.20 -25.63 17.42
CA LYS A 168 33.70 -26.89 17.98
C LYS A 168 32.92 -27.66 16.95
N LEU A 169 32.05 -27.01 16.19
CA LEU A 169 31.22 -27.62 15.15
C LEU A 169 32.02 -28.09 13.93
N LYS A 170 33.19 -27.48 13.64
CA LYS A 170 34.12 -28.01 12.63
C LYS A 170 34.72 -29.35 13.03
N ARG A 171 34.92 -29.58 14.34
CA ARG A 171 35.46 -30.84 14.87
C ARG A 171 34.37 -31.90 14.99
N ASP A 172 33.19 -31.50 15.39
CA ASP A 172 32.05 -32.39 15.55
C ASP A 172 30.72 -31.71 15.12
N PRO A 173 30.34 -31.77 13.83
CA PRO A 173 29.09 -31.18 13.33
C PRO A 173 27.83 -31.77 13.93
N SER A 174 27.88 -32.97 14.55
CA SER A 174 26.73 -33.63 15.15
C SER A 174 26.19 -32.90 16.37
N GLN A 175 27.01 -32.07 17.02
CA GLN A 175 26.61 -31.27 18.19
C GLN A 175 25.73 -30.07 17.87
N PHE A 176 25.48 -29.78 16.60
CA PHE A 176 24.71 -28.57 16.21
C PHE A 176 23.37 -28.50 16.92
N ASP A 177 22.57 -29.54 16.95
CA ASP A 177 21.26 -29.58 17.57
C ASP A 177 21.33 -29.40 19.08
N SER A 178 22.32 -29.96 19.75
CA SER A 178 22.59 -29.76 21.17
C SER A 178 22.96 -28.29 21.47
N PHE A 179 23.73 -27.65 20.58
CA PHE A 179 24.08 -26.24 20.74
C PHE A 179 22.92 -25.30 20.43
N VAL A 180 22.00 -25.67 19.54
CA VAL A 180 20.74 -24.92 19.37
C VAL A 180 20.01 -24.83 20.70
N GLU A 181 19.81 -25.96 21.38
CA GLU A 181 19.07 -26.01 22.65
C GLU A 181 19.82 -25.30 23.79
N SER A 182 21.14 -25.52 23.91
CA SER A 182 21.92 -25.06 25.06
C SER A 182 22.50 -23.66 24.91
N LEU A 183 22.84 -23.20 23.71
CA LEU A 183 23.59 -21.96 23.47
C LEU A 183 22.81 -20.88 22.72
N SER A 184 21.77 -21.25 21.92
CA SER A 184 21.04 -20.26 21.14
C SER A 184 20.22 -19.33 22.03
N ASP A 185 20.29 -18.04 21.78
CA ASP A 185 19.49 -17.00 22.44
C ASP A 185 18.13 -16.80 21.75
N ASP A 186 17.87 -17.43 20.62
CA ASP A 186 16.58 -17.36 19.97
C ASP A 186 15.50 -18.08 20.80
N GLN A 187 14.52 -17.30 21.23
CA GLN A 187 13.42 -17.82 22.04
C GLN A 187 12.50 -18.78 21.27
N SER A 188 12.43 -18.63 19.94
CA SER A 188 11.60 -19.50 19.10
C SER A 188 12.11 -20.95 19.06
N LYS A 189 13.37 -21.21 19.48
CA LYS A 189 13.93 -22.57 19.56
C LYS A 189 13.09 -23.54 20.40
N LYS A 190 12.31 -23.01 21.35
CA LYS A 190 11.42 -23.83 22.20
C LYS A 190 10.33 -24.52 21.39
N ASP A 191 9.92 -23.90 20.28
CA ASP A 191 8.82 -24.36 19.44
C ASP A 191 9.34 -25.01 18.13
N ASN A 192 10.40 -24.43 17.54
CA ASN A 192 10.91 -24.85 16.23
C ASN A 192 12.25 -25.56 16.27
N HIS A 193 12.87 -25.74 17.45
CA HIS A 193 14.20 -26.36 17.60
C HIS A 193 15.26 -25.73 16.68
N GLY A 194 15.18 -24.41 16.52
CA GLY A 194 16.04 -23.61 15.65
C GLY A 194 15.78 -23.75 14.16
N LEU A 195 14.72 -24.45 13.73
CA LEU A 195 14.39 -24.63 12.31
C LEU A 195 13.81 -23.33 11.73
N ILE A 196 14.39 -22.93 10.63
CA ILE A 196 13.93 -21.81 9.79
C ILE A 196 13.69 -22.34 8.39
N GLU A 197 12.43 -22.37 7.98
CA GLU A 197 12.04 -22.74 6.63
C GLU A 197 12.27 -21.61 5.65
N ASN A 198 12.69 -21.93 4.43
CA ASN A 198 12.94 -20.97 3.35
C ASN A 198 13.82 -19.79 3.78
N ALA A 199 14.91 -20.07 4.47
CA ALA A 199 15.83 -19.13 5.11
C ALA A 199 16.49 -18.12 4.15
N ALA A 200 16.49 -18.39 2.85
CA ALA A 200 17.01 -17.49 1.80
C ALA A 200 15.92 -16.54 1.22
N SER A 201 14.71 -16.52 1.78
CA SER A 201 13.64 -15.64 1.32
C SER A 201 13.82 -14.18 1.78
N GLU A 202 13.09 -13.27 1.14
CA GLU A 202 13.06 -11.83 1.47
C GLU A 202 12.49 -11.52 2.86
N ASN A 203 11.89 -12.51 3.53
CA ASN A 203 11.38 -12.36 4.90
C ASN A 203 12.49 -12.27 5.96
N PHE A 204 13.73 -12.61 5.59
CA PHE A 204 14.88 -12.58 6.48
C PHE A 204 15.83 -11.45 6.14
N VAL A 205 16.58 -10.99 7.15
CA VAL A 205 17.59 -9.95 6.93
C VAL A 205 18.64 -10.45 5.93
N LYS A 206 19.04 -9.57 5.01
CA LYS A 206 19.88 -9.90 3.86
C LYS A 206 21.13 -10.74 4.19
N PRO A 207 21.95 -10.43 5.22
CA PRO A 207 23.12 -11.24 5.53
C PRO A 207 22.78 -12.70 5.90
N PHE A 208 21.66 -12.91 6.59
CA PHE A 208 21.18 -14.24 6.97
C PHE A 208 20.75 -15.05 5.72
N ALA A 209 19.90 -14.42 4.89
CA ALA A 209 19.41 -15.06 3.67
C ALA A 209 20.53 -15.40 2.68
N GLU A 210 21.50 -14.49 2.50
CA GLU A 210 22.67 -14.74 1.66
C GLU A 210 23.57 -15.87 2.19
N ALA A 211 23.70 -15.97 3.51
CA ALA A 211 24.47 -17.04 4.13
C ALA A 211 23.77 -18.41 3.95
N ALA A 212 22.46 -18.46 4.13
CA ALA A 212 21.68 -19.67 3.85
C ALA A 212 21.81 -20.12 2.39
N ALA A 213 21.72 -19.18 1.44
CA ALA A 213 21.83 -19.45 0.00
C ALA A 213 23.23 -19.94 -0.43
N LYS A 214 24.27 -19.69 0.36
CA LYS A 214 25.64 -20.15 0.09
C LYS A 214 25.90 -21.61 0.50
N LEU A 215 25.06 -22.18 1.35
CA LEU A 215 25.17 -23.58 1.76
C LEU A 215 24.80 -24.49 0.59
N GLN A 216 25.65 -25.49 0.32
CA GLN A 216 25.51 -26.35 -0.88
C GLN A 216 24.89 -27.71 -0.56
N ASN A 217 25.35 -28.34 0.52
CA ASN A 217 25.00 -29.69 0.87
C ASN A 217 24.27 -29.72 2.23
N VAL A 218 23.32 -30.63 2.35
CA VAL A 218 22.71 -30.91 3.65
C VAL A 218 23.79 -31.29 4.66
N GLY A 219 23.79 -30.58 5.80
CA GLY A 219 24.83 -30.73 6.83
C GLY A 219 25.89 -29.62 6.80
N ASP A 220 26.02 -28.85 5.70
CA ASP A 220 26.96 -27.72 5.66
C ASP A 220 26.63 -26.72 6.76
N ILE A 221 27.65 -26.18 7.41
CA ILE A 221 27.55 -25.18 8.46
C ILE A 221 28.21 -23.87 7.99
N SER A 222 27.53 -22.73 8.16
CA SER A 222 28.08 -21.42 7.79
C SER A 222 29.19 -20.99 8.74
N PRO A 223 30.10 -20.10 8.32
CA PRO A 223 30.83 -19.27 9.27
C PRO A 223 29.87 -18.40 10.07
N PRO A 224 30.31 -17.74 11.17
CA PRO A 224 29.50 -16.78 11.89
C PRO A 224 28.99 -15.65 10.98
N VAL A 225 27.68 -15.41 10.98
CA VAL A 225 26.98 -14.43 10.15
C VAL A 225 26.49 -13.31 11.01
N GLN A 226 26.99 -12.11 10.80
CA GLN A 226 26.56 -10.92 11.53
C GLN A 226 25.25 -10.37 10.96
N THR A 227 24.31 -10.06 11.85
CA THR A 227 23.03 -9.39 11.55
C THR A 227 22.76 -8.30 12.57
N SER A 228 21.64 -7.57 12.43
CA SER A 228 21.16 -6.63 13.45
C SER A 228 20.75 -7.28 14.77
N PHE A 229 20.57 -8.61 14.80
CA PHE A 229 20.19 -9.37 16.00
C PHE A 229 21.39 -9.92 16.77
N GLY A 230 22.54 -10.03 16.13
CA GLY A 230 23.75 -10.63 16.67
C GLY A 230 24.47 -11.49 15.64
N TYR A 231 25.12 -12.56 16.10
CA TYR A 231 25.84 -13.52 15.27
C TYR A 231 25.08 -14.83 15.17
N HIS A 232 24.97 -15.36 13.95
CA HIS A 232 24.27 -16.61 13.66
C HIS A 232 25.23 -17.66 13.12
N LEU A 233 25.00 -18.91 13.48
CA LEU A 233 25.53 -20.09 12.78
C LEU A 233 24.36 -20.80 12.14
N LEU A 234 24.46 -21.19 10.86
CA LEU A 234 23.42 -21.83 10.10
C LEU A 234 23.88 -23.23 9.67
N LYS A 235 23.00 -24.22 9.79
CA LYS A 235 23.22 -25.58 9.27
C LYS A 235 22.12 -25.90 8.26
N LEU A 236 22.49 -26.24 7.03
CA LEU A 236 21.52 -26.64 6.02
C LEU A 236 20.92 -28.03 6.38
N VAL A 237 19.58 -28.05 6.52
CA VAL A 237 18.88 -29.32 6.81
C VAL A 237 18.09 -29.84 5.61
N LYS A 238 17.65 -28.97 4.71
CA LYS A 238 16.94 -29.33 3.50
C LYS A 238 17.12 -28.27 2.43
N THR A 239 17.17 -28.72 1.17
CA THR A 239 17.08 -27.81 0.03
C THR A 239 16.10 -28.37 -1.00
N GLU A 240 15.32 -27.48 -1.58
CA GLU A 240 14.44 -27.79 -2.71
C GLU A 240 14.94 -27.03 -3.94
N PRO A 241 15.19 -27.71 -5.07
CA PRO A 241 15.68 -27.04 -6.26
C PRO A 241 14.65 -26.06 -6.82
N ALA A 242 15.14 -25.05 -7.51
CA ALA A 242 14.28 -24.18 -8.31
C ALA A 242 13.47 -25.04 -9.30
N GLN A 243 12.17 -24.78 -9.39
CA GLN A 243 11.29 -25.51 -10.30
C GLN A 243 10.70 -24.56 -11.33
N GLN A 244 10.85 -24.93 -12.61
CA GLN A 244 10.21 -24.19 -13.68
C GLN A 244 8.69 -24.33 -13.57
N GLN A 245 7.99 -23.21 -13.42
CA GLN A 245 6.53 -23.24 -13.47
C GLN A 245 6.07 -23.38 -14.94
N PRO A 246 5.09 -24.26 -15.23
CA PRO A 246 4.54 -24.37 -16.58
C PRO A 246 3.83 -23.06 -16.96
N PHE A 247 3.80 -22.77 -18.28
CA PHE A 247 3.18 -21.55 -18.81
C PHE A 247 1.74 -21.37 -18.34
N GLU A 248 0.96 -22.43 -18.29
CA GLU A 248 -0.45 -22.43 -17.88
C GLU A 248 -0.66 -21.87 -16.47
N ARG A 249 0.32 -22.07 -15.59
CA ARG A 249 0.26 -21.54 -14.21
C ARG A 249 0.55 -20.05 -14.13
N VAL A 250 1.40 -19.53 -14.99
CA VAL A 250 1.88 -18.13 -14.95
C VAL A 250 1.25 -17.26 -16.03
N SER A 251 0.62 -17.85 -17.04
CA SER A 251 0.08 -17.16 -18.21
C SER A 251 -0.85 -16.00 -17.85
N GLN A 252 -1.80 -16.25 -16.94
CA GLN A 252 -2.78 -15.22 -16.55
C GLN A 252 -2.10 -14.02 -15.87
N SER A 253 -1.08 -14.24 -15.06
CA SER A 253 -0.36 -13.14 -14.40
C SER A 253 0.45 -12.32 -15.42
N ILE A 254 1.04 -12.97 -16.41
CA ILE A 254 1.77 -12.29 -17.50
C ILE A 254 0.80 -11.47 -18.35
N ILE A 255 -0.32 -12.07 -18.78
CA ILE A 255 -1.35 -11.39 -19.57
C ILE A 255 -1.91 -10.18 -18.80
N SER A 256 -2.23 -10.35 -17.52
CA SER A 256 -2.76 -9.25 -16.69
C SER A 256 -1.77 -8.10 -16.58
N ARG A 257 -0.47 -8.39 -16.39
CA ARG A 257 0.58 -7.37 -16.36
C ARG A 257 0.72 -6.65 -17.70
N LEU A 258 0.80 -7.38 -18.82
CA LEU A 258 0.90 -6.80 -20.16
C LEU A 258 -0.32 -5.92 -20.48
N SER A 259 -1.52 -6.37 -20.10
CA SER A 259 -2.75 -5.60 -20.26
C SER A 259 -2.73 -4.32 -19.44
N ALA A 260 -2.28 -4.38 -18.19
CA ALA A 260 -2.15 -3.20 -17.33
C ALA A 260 -1.12 -2.21 -17.87
N GLU A 261 0.06 -2.68 -18.27
CA GLU A 261 1.12 -1.86 -18.88
C GLU A 261 0.63 -1.16 -20.16
N TRP A 262 -0.11 -1.88 -21.01
CA TRP A 262 -0.69 -1.31 -22.22
C TRP A 262 -1.72 -0.24 -21.88
N MET A 263 -2.66 -0.50 -20.94
CA MET A 263 -3.67 0.48 -20.54
C MET A 263 -3.02 1.76 -19.98
N GLU A 264 -2.01 1.60 -19.13
CA GLU A 264 -1.25 2.75 -18.58
C GLU A 264 -0.52 3.52 -19.69
N ALA A 265 0.04 2.84 -20.69
CA ALA A 265 0.68 3.48 -21.83
C ALA A 265 -0.31 4.28 -22.68
N GLN A 266 -1.51 3.72 -22.96
CA GLN A 266 -2.56 4.42 -23.69
C GLN A 266 -3.05 5.65 -22.93
N LEU A 267 -3.31 5.50 -21.63
CA LEU A 267 -3.73 6.61 -20.77
C LEU A 267 -2.68 7.71 -20.74
N ARG A 268 -1.42 7.33 -20.49
CA ARG A 268 -0.28 8.28 -20.48
C ARG A 268 -0.15 9.01 -21.81
N GLY A 269 -0.20 8.28 -22.93
CA GLY A 269 -0.12 8.88 -24.27
C GLY A 269 -1.22 9.90 -24.51
N HIS A 270 -2.46 9.63 -24.09
CA HIS A 270 -3.55 10.58 -24.19
C HIS A 270 -3.32 11.83 -23.34
N LEU A 271 -2.90 11.66 -22.09
CA LEU A 271 -2.64 12.78 -21.18
C LEU A 271 -1.44 13.63 -21.65
N ASP A 272 -0.41 13.00 -22.17
CA ASP A 272 0.76 13.70 -22.71
C ASP A 272 0.42 14.49 -23.96
N ASN A 273 -0.44 13.96 -24.84
CA ASN A 273 -0.96 14.71 -25.97
C ASN A 273 -1.72 15.98 -25.57
N LEU A 274 -2.51 15.91 -24.49
CA LEU A 274 -3.20 17.09 -23.96
C LEU A 274 -2.22 18.08 -23.31
N ARG A 275 -1.26 17.57 -22.54
CA ARG A 275 -0.25 18.37 -21.82
C ARG A 275 0.70 19.10 -22.75
N ASN A 276 1.05 18.46 -23.87
CA ASN A 276 2.02 18.99 -24.84
C ASN A 276 1.38 19.90 -25.89
N GLN A 277 0.10 20.23 -25.78
CA GLN A 277 -0.50 21.27 -26.62
C GLN A 277 0.22 22.60 -26.36
N ALA A 278 0.36 23.39 -27.44
CA ALA A 278 1.02 24.68 -27.34
C ALA A 278 0.30 25.59 -26.32
N MET A 279 1.05 26.15 -25.38
CA MET A 279 0.58 27.20 -24.49
C MET A 279 0.77 28.57 -25.14
N ASP A 280 -0.18 29.49 -24.93
CA ASP A 280 -0.09 30.90 -25.28
C ASP A 280 -0.02 31.75 -23.98
N PRO A 281 1.16 31.81 -23.34
CA PRO A 281 1.31 32.59 -22.11
C PRO A 281 1.27 34.09 -22.44
N LYS A 282 0.73 34.89 -21.52
CA LYS A 282 0.78 36.35 -21.57
C LYS A 282 1.93 36.82 -20.67
N PRO A 283 3.10 37.21 -21.26
CA PRO A 283 4.30 37.48 -20.46
C PRO A 283 4.11 38.58 -19.43
N GLU A 284 3.33 39.61 -19.74
CA GLU A 284 3.00 40.73 -18.87
C GLU A 284 2.18 40.26 -17.64
N VAL A 285 1.30 39.27 -17.81
CA VAL A 285 0.51 38.68 -16.71
C VAL A 285 1.37 37.75 -15.88
N LEU A 286 2.22 36.92 -16.53
CA LEU A 286 3.14 36.02 -15.82
C LEU A 286 4.10 36.81 -14.91
N ALA A 287 4.57 37.99 -15.33
CA ALA A 287 5.42 38.83 -14.50
C ALA A 287 4.70 39.25 -13.18
N THR A 288 3.40 39.57 -13.26
CA THR A 288 2.63 39.96 -12.08
C THR A 288 2.43 38.82 -11.07
N LEU A 289 2.47 37.55 -11.50
CA LEU A 289 2.35 36.41 -10.59
C LEU A 289 3.52 36.36 -9.62
N ARG A 290 4.74 36.69 -10.09
CA ARG A 290 5.93 36.71 -9.25
C ARG A 290 5.87 37.85 -8.23
N GLU A 291 5.40 39.03 -8.62
CA GLU A 291 5.20 40.16 -7.70
C GLU A 291 4.10 39.87 -6.68
N ARG A 292 3.01 39.23 -7.13
CA ARG A 292 1.84 38.96 -6.30
C ARG A 292 2.07 37.83 -5.27
N TYR A 293 2.84 36.79 -5.63
CA TYR A 293 2.95 35.56 -4.83
C TYR A 293 4.39 35.18 -4.50
N GLY A 294 5.40 35.83 -5.05
CA GLY A 294 6.82 35.48 -4.87
C GLY A 294 7.51 36.25 -3.73
N ASP A 295 6.91 37.31 -3.21
CA ASP A 295 7.48 38.08 -2.10
C ASP A 295 6.79 37.73 -0.76
N PRO A 296 7.56 37.22 0.24
CA PRO A 296 7.01 36.93 1.57
C PRO A 296 6.35 38.15 2.24
N ALA A 297 6.78 39.37 1.92
CA ALA A 297 6.18 40.59 2.45
C ALA A 297 4.77 40.84 1.91
N ASN A 298 4.41 40.27 0.75
CA ASN A 298 3.08 40.39 0.16
C ASN A 298 2.14 39.22 0.56
N ALA A 299 2.60 38.24 1.32
CA ALA A 299 1.84 37.09 1.75
C ALA A 299 0.64 37.42 2.68
N GLY A 300 0.46 38.68 3.05
CA GLY A 300 -0.59 39.13 3.94
C GLY A 300 -1.74 39.96 3.31
N THR A 301 -1.69 40.27 2.03
CA THR A 301 -2.66 41.20 1.42
C THR A 301 -3.50 40.55 0.33
N GLY A 302 -4.34 39.58 0.66
CA GLY A 302 -5.42 39.27 -0.26
C GLY A 302 -5.88 37.85 -0.54
N ILE A 303 -5.31 36.82 0.10
CA ILE A 303 -5.96 35.52 0.17
C ILE A 303 -6.08 35.17 1.63
N PRO A 304 -7.31 34.99 2.16
CA PRO A 304 -7.47 34.41 3.50
C PRO A 304 -6.68 33.11 3.52
N ALA A 305 -5.89 32.93 4.58
CA ALA A 305 -5.16 31.65 4.79
C ALA A 305 -6.13 30.52 4.44
N THR A 306 -5.78 29.78 3.42
CA THR A 306 -6.49 28.56 3.03
C THR A 306 -6.82 27.84 4.32
N ILE A 307 -8.10 27.59 4.57
CA ILE A 307 -8.53 26.69 5.65
C ILE A 307 -7.70 25.44 5.40
N ALA A 308 -6.73 25.21 6.27
CA ALA A 308 -5.83 24.07 6.16
C ALA A 308 -6.75 22.86 6.02
N ARG A 309 -6.65 22.18 4.89
CA ARG A 309 -7.26 20.88 4.73
C ARG A 309 -6.92 20.10 6.00
N PRO A 310 -7.89 19.49 6.68
CA PRO A 310 -7.54 18.51 7.71
C PRO A 310 -6.60 17.53 7.01
N ALA A 311 -5.38 17.42 7.52
CA ALA A 311 -4.38 16.53 6.98
C ALA A 311 -5.06 15.18 6.79
N ASP A 312 -5.02 14.67 5.55
CA ASP A 312 -5.37 13.30 5.26
C ASP A 312 -4.64 12.47 6.31
N ALA A 313 -5.39 11.86 7.21
CA ALA A 313 -4.82 11.01 8.24
C ALA A 313 -4.07 9.92 7.51
N ALA A 314 -2.76 10.07 7.45
CA ALA A 314 -1.87 9.00 7.01
C ALA A 314 -2.21 7.76 7.83
N PRO A 315 -2.32 6.57 7.24
CA PRO A 315 -2.54 5.35 7.99
C PRO A 315 -1.35 5.20 8.95
N GLY A 316 -1.62 5.31 10.25
CA GLY A 316 -0.64 5.05 11.29
C GLY A 316 -0.05 3.65 11.10
N LYS A 317 1.27 3.59 11.25
CA LYS A 317 2.07 2.36 11.23
C LYS A 317 1.61 1.36 12.28
#